data_e2dc134f5166a6bc2845ceff1bc73316
#
_entry.id   e2dc134f5166a6bc2845ceff1bc73316
#
_cell.length_a   1.000
_cell.length_b   1.000
_cell.length_c   1.000
_cell.angle_alpha   90.00
_cell.angle_beta   90.00
_cell.angle_gamma   90.00
#
_symmetry.space_group_name_H-M   'P 1'
#
loop_
_entity.id
_entity.type
_entity.pdbx_description
1 polymer ?
#
loop_
_entity_poly.entity_id
_entity_poly.type
_entity_poly.pdbx_seq_one_letter_code
_entity_poly.pdbx_strand_id
1 'polypeptide(L)'
;AKLREMGDAMHEAIVLFKEKQVQLPYSSIVVDEAQDIGAPAFTLIRSLVPESPNDLFIVGDGHQRIYRNKVVLGQCGINVRGRRSKKLKINYRTTEETRQFAVGLLTGVKVDNLDGEADTSNDYLSLLHGEKPMITHAADFKEEAATLVKQIQALLANQVRSQDICITARTKHACDRYASALNDAGIETFNLGNDSGDSDARPGVRVATMHRIKGLEFQYVFLVGINEGVVPEIKALASDDPVEQRDALFNERALLHVAATRA
;
A
#
# COMPACT_ATOMS: atom_id res chain seq x y z
N ALA A 1 26.55 -20.58 9.95
CA ALA A 1 26.23 -19.14 9.83
C ALA A 1 25.03 -18.86 10.73
N LYS A 2 25.14 -17.90 11.66
CA LYS A 2 23.97 -17.42 12.41
C LYS A 2 23.06 -16.71 11.40
N LEU A 3 21.82 -17.16 11.30
CA LEU A 3 20.77 -16.42 10.60
C LEU A 3 20.60 -15.08 11.33
N ARG A 4 20.64 -13.99 10.61
CA ARG A 4 20.42 -12.63 11.14
C ARG A 4 19.16 -12.06 10.49
N GLU A 5 18.31 -11.48 11.28
CA GLU A 5 17.18 -10.70 10.79
C GLU A 5 17.61 -9.26 10.50
N MET A 6 16.83 -8.55 9.69
CA MET A 6 17.12 -7.15 9.37
C MET A 6 17.16 -6.27 10.62
N GLY A 7 16.30 -6.56 11.62
CA GLY A 7 16.29 -5.88 12.92
C GLY A 7 17.60 -6.00 13.69
N ASP A 8 18.22 -7.20 13.66
CA ASP A 8 19.52 -7.44 14.32
C ASP A 8 20.63 -6.62 13.66
N ALA A 9 20.65 -6.56 12.32
CA ALA A 9 21.61 -5.77 11.58
C ALA A 9 21.48 -4.26 11.88
N MET A 10 20.26 -3.76 12.00
CA MET A 10 20.00 -2.36 12.36
C MET A 10 20.48 -2.06 13.81
N HIS A 11 20.22 -2.98 14.74
CA HIS A 11 20.69 -2.84 16.11
C HIS A 11 22.21 -2.84 16.21
N GLU A 12 22.88 -3.78 15.55
CA GLU A 12 24.35 -3.83 15.47
C GLU A 12 24.91 -2.54 14.84
N ALA A 13 24.28 -2.00 13.80
CA ALA A 13 24.67 -0.73 13.22
C ALA A 13 24.59 0.42 14.23
N ILE A 14 23.50 0.53 15.00
CA ILE A 14 23.33 1.57 16.05
C ILE A 14 24.45 1.48 17.07
N VAL A 15 24.80 0.27 17.53
CA VAL A 15 25.88 0.04 18.48
C VAL A 15 27.22 0.51 17.90
N LEU A 16 27.54 0.08 16.67
CA LEU A 16 28.78 0.48 15.98
C LEU A 16 28.89 1.99 15.78
N PHE A 17 27.79 2.67 15.42
CA PHE A 17 27.76 4.13 15.27
C PHE A 17 28.11 4.81 16.61
N LYS A 18 27.55 4.34 17.71
CA LYS A 18 27.82 4.88 19.04
C LYS A 18 29.25 4.60 19.50
N GLU A 19 29.72 3.36 19.38
CA GLU A 19 31.07 2.96 19.83
C GLU A 19 32.19 3.64 19.02
N LYS A 20 32.01 3.74 17.70
CA LYS A 20 33.05 4.32 16.82
C LYS A 20 32.88 5.81 16.63
N GLN A 21 31.88 6.45 17.24
CA GLN A 21 31.55 7.88 17.07
C GLN A 21 31.52 8.29 15.60
N VAL A 22 30.93 7.43 14.75
CA VAL A 22 30.87 7.68 13.30
C VAL A 22 30.01 8.92 13.05
N GLN A 23 30.60 9.89 12.35
CA GLN A 23 29.86 11.04 11.83
C GLN A 23 29.71 10.90 10.33
N LEU A 24 28.45 10.92 9.88
CA LEU A 24 28.16 10.92 8.44
C LEU A 24 28.09 12.37 7.92
N PRO A 25 28.39 12.59 6.63
CA PRO A 25 28.38 13.94 6.04
C PRO A 25 26.96 14.45 5.75
N TYR A 26 25.94 13.91 6.43
CA TYR A 26 24.54 14.30 6.24
C TYR A 26 24.10 15.26 7.34
N SER A 27 23.41 16.31 6.95
CA SER A 27 22.77 17.26 7.87
C SER A 27 21.28 16.99 8.06
N SER A 28 20.67 16.29 7.09
CA SER A 28 19.25 15.96 7.14
C SER A 28 18.94 14.64 6.41
N ILE A 29 17.83 13.99 6.81
CA ILE A 29 17.32 12.77 6.18
C ILE A 29 15.86 13.01 5.83
N VAL A 30 15.49 12.63 4.60
CA VAL A 30 14.09 12.57 4.14
C VAL A 30 13.66 11.11 4.16
N VAL A 31 12.52 10.86 4.80
CA VAL A 31 11.91 9.53 4.92
C VAL A 31 10.54 9.58 4.26
N ASP A 32 10.34 8.76 3.25
CA ASP A 32 9.03 8.55 2.63
C ASP A 32 8.45 7.19 3.03
N GLU A 33 7.14 7.00 2.84
CA GLU A 33 6.40 5.77 3.20
C GLU A 33 6.66 5.34 4.67
N ALA A 34 6.71 6.30 5.58
CA ALA A 34 7.06 6.10 6.99
C ALA A 34 6.21 5.04 7.70
N GLN A 35 4.96 4.80 7.26
CA GLN A 35 4.07 3.78 7.82
C GLN A 35 4.57 2.34 7.60
N ASP A 36 5.51 2.12 6.67
CA ASP A 36 6.08 0.79 6.38
C ASP A 36 7.38 0.52 7.14
N ILE A 37 7.90 1.53 7.81
CA ILE A 37 9.19 1.46 8.51
C ILE A 37 8.98 1.03 9.97
N GLY A 38 9.75 0.05 10.41
CA GLY A 38 9.71 -0.46 11.80
C GLY A 38 10.53 0.37 12.79
N ALA A 39 10.26 0.20 14.08
CA ALA A 39 10.95 0.92 15.17
C ALA A 39 12.49 0.80 15.14
N PRO A 40 13.11 -0.37 14.86
CA PRO A 40 14.57 -0.46 14.75
C PRO A 40 15.15 0.46 13.68
N ALA A 41 14.47 0.57 12.53
CA ALA A 41 14.90 1.43 11.44
C ALA A 41 14.77 2.91 11.79
N PHE A 42 13.69 3.35 12.43
CA PHE A 42 13.56 4.73 12.91
C PHE A 42 14.60 5.09 13.95
N THR A 43 14.92 4.18 14.87
CA THR A 43 15.99 4.36 15.86
C THR A 43 17.36 4.51 15.18
N LEU A 44 17.62 3.71 14.13
CA LEU A 44 18.82 3.86 13.31
C LEU A 44 18.83 5.21 12.60
N ILE A 45 17.76 5.55 11.87
CA ILE A 45 17.62 6.84 11.17
C ILE A 45 17.90 8.01 12.11
N ARG A 46 17.33 7.99 13.34
CA ARG A 46 17.59 9.04 14.33
C ARG A 46 19.07 9.16 14.69
N SER A 47 19.83 8.07 14.68
CA SER A 47 21.24 8.05 15.03
C SER A 47 22.18 8.50 13.91
N LEU A 48 21.69 8.63 12.66
CA LEU A 48 22.52 8.94 11.49
C LEU A 48 22.84 10.42 11.31
N VAL A 49 22.03 11.31 11.91
CA VAL A 49 22.22 12.77 11.82
C VAL A 49 22.18 13.41 13.20
N PRO A 50 22.95 14.49 13.44
CA PRO A 50 22.86 15.28 14.68
C PRO A 50 21.47 15.89 14.83
N GLU A 51 21.01 16.01 16.08
CA GLU A 51 19.76 16.70 16.37
C GLU A 51 19.87 18.18 16.05
N SER A 52 19.04 18.66 15.14
CA SER A 52 19.00 20.06 14.71
C SER A 52 17.61 20.43 14.16
N PRO A 53 17.32 21.73 13.99
CA PRO A 53 16.12 22.11 13.25
C PRO A 53 16.15 21.56 11.82
N ASN A 54 15.05 20.87 11.40
CA ASN A 54 14.90 20.28 10.07
C ASN A 54 15.90 19.15 9.72
N ASP A 55 16.39 18.43 10.72
CA ASP A 55 17.26 17.27 10.55
C ASP A 55 16.54 16.03 9.99
N LEU A 56 15.24 15.88 10.29
CA LEU A 56 14.40 14.81 9.75
C LEU A 56 13.15 15.40 9.10
N PHE A 57 12.88 14.98 7.87
CA PHE A 57 11.61 15.22 7.18
C PHE A 57 10.95 13.89 6.88
N ILE A 58 9.80 13.62 7.54
CA ILE A 58 9.15 12.32 7.50
C ILE A 58 7.78 12.48 6.87
N VAL A 59 7.50 11.69 5.84
CA VAL A 59 6.20 11.62 5.16
C VAL A 59 5.65 10.21 5.28
N GLY A 60 4.36 10.08 5.56
CA GLY A 60 3.70 8.79 5.67
C GLY A 60 2.19 8.93 5.80
N ASP A 61 1.49 7.85 5.50
CA ASP A 61 0.03 7.75 5.58
C ASP A 61 -0.38 6.50 6.38
N GLY A 62 -0.90 6.69 7.58
CA GLY A 62 -1.38 5.60 8.44
C GLY A 62 -2.47 4.74 7.80
N HIS A 63 -3.28 5.30 6.88
CA HIS A 63 -4.33 4.57 6.15
C HIS A 63 -3.75 3.56 5.14
N GLN A 64 -2.51 3.77 4.70
CA GLN A 64 -1.79 2.89 3.77
C GLN A 64 -0.86 1.88 4.47
N ARG A 65 -1.01 1.70 5.79
CA ARG A 65 -0.23 0.70 6.54
C ARG A 65 -0.77 -0.70 6.27
N ILE A 66 -0.11 -1.43 5.40
CA ILE A 66 -0.46 -2.82 5.05
C ILE A 66 0.45 -3.87 5.73
N TYR A 67 1.48 -3.42 6.43
CA TYR A 67 2.41 -4.28 7.17
C TYR A 67 2.23 -4.13 8.69
N ARG A 68 2.59 -5.16 9.46
CA ARG A 68 2.43 -5.21 10.94
C ARG A 68 3.40 -4.30 11.71
N ASN A 69 3.88 -3.22 11.11
CA ASN A 69 4.85 -2.31 11.72
C ASN A 69 4.13 -1.11 12.36
N LYS A 70 3.56 -1.31 13.55
CA LYS A 70 3.03 -0.17 14.31
C LYS A 70 4.16 0.50 15.07
N VAL A 71 4.46 1.75 14.75
CA VAL A 71 5.52 2.54 15.39
C VAL A 71 4.94 3.84 15.91
N VAL A 72 5.35 4.21 17.10
CA VAL A 72 5.15 5.56 17.66
C VAL A 72 6.48 6.28 17.58
N LEU A 73 6.60 7.28 16.73
CA LEU A 73 7.86 7.98 16.41
C LEU A 73 8.53 8.57 17.66
N GLY A 74 7.72 9.04 18.63
CA GLY A 74 8.23 9.53 19.90
C GLY A 74 9.03 8.50 20.70
N GLN A 75 8.70 7.20 20.59
CA GLN A 75 9.45 6.12 21.25
C GLN A 75 10.80 5.82 20.55
N CYS A 76 10.96 6.25 19.31
CA CYS A 76 12.21 6.14 18.55
C CYS A 76 13.12 7.37 18.70
N GLY A 77 12.80 8.30 19.63
CA GLY A 77 13.55 9.54 19.83
C GLY A 77 13.25 10.63 18.80
N ILE A 78 12.14 10.51 18.05
CA ILE A 78 11.74 11.47 17.01
C ILE A 78 10.50 12.23 17.49
N ASN A 79 10.68 13.50 17.84
CA ASN A 79 9.57 14.34 18.31
C ASN A 79 8.84 14.98 17.13
N VAL A 80 7.62 14.51 16.86
CA VAL A 80 6.74 15.00 15.78
C VAL A 80 5.50 15.75 16.31
N ARG A 81 5.43 16.01 17.63
CA ARG A 81 4.24 16.61 18.24
C ARG A 81 4.12 18.12 17.98
N GLY A 82 2.88 18.60 18.02
CA GLY A 82 2.55 20.02 17.92
C GLY A 82 2.81 20.58 16.53
N ARG A 83 3.53 21.70 16.44
CA ARG A 83 3.80 22.41 15.17
C ARG A 83 4.72 21.67 14.22
N ARG A 84 5.33 20.56 14.64
CA ARG A 84 6.24 19.74 13.83
C ARG A 84 5.51 18.75 12.93
N SER A 85 4.23 18.51 13.16
CA SER A 85 3.39 17.65 12.33
C SER A 85 2.36 18.48 11.56
N LYS A 86 2.18 18.14 10.28
CA LYS A 86 1.15 18.73 9.41
C LYS A 86 0.46 17.63 8.65
N LYS A 87 -0.87 17.77 8.45
CA LYS A 87 -1.66 16.86 7.63
C LYS A 87 -1.95 17.51 6.28
N LEU A 88 -1.65 16.79 5.21
CA LEU A 88 -2.05 17.15 3.86
C LEU A 88 -3.47 16.62 3.63
N LYS A 89 -4.46 17.50 3.56
CA LYS A 89 -5.88 17.14 3.50
C LYS A 89 -6.45 17.13 2.08
N ILE A 90 -5.72 17.67 1.12
CA ILE A 90 -6.16 17.79 -0.27
C ILE A 90 -5.45 16.69 -1.09
N ASN A 91 -6.25 15.85 -1.74
CA ASN A 91 -5.78 14.83 -2.65
C ASN A 91 -5.91 15.34 -4.09
N TYR A 92 -4.83 15.21 -4.85
CA TYR A 92 -4.75 15.60 -6.26
C TYR A 92 -4.60 14.39 -7.20
N ARG A 93 -4.56 13.18 -6.65
CA ARG A 93 -4.27 11.94 -7.38
C ARG A 93 -5.54 11.22 -7.81
N THR A 94 -6.42 10.92 -6.87
CA THR A 94 -7.64 10.16 -7.12
C THR A 94 -8.86 11.07 -7.17
N THR A 95 -9.93 10.62 -7.80
CA THR A 95 -11.22 11.32 -7.78
C THR A 95 -11.85 11.24 -6.37
N GLU A 96 -12.75 12.17 -6.08
CA GLU A 96 -13.47 12.18 -4.80
C GLU A 96 -14.31 10.90 -4.64
N GLU A 97 -14.90 10.41 -5.72
CA GLU A 97 -15.70 9.19 -5.76
C GLU A 97 -14.87 7.95 -5.43
N THR A 98 -13.67 7.83 -6.01
CA THR A 98 -12.71 6.76 -5.70
C THR A 98 -12.23 6.86 -4.26
N ARG A 99 -11.90 8.07 -3.79
CA ARG A 99 -11.48 8.31 -2.40
C ARG A 99 -12.57 7.91 -1.40
N GLN A 100 -13.82 8.36 -1.63
CA GLN A 100 -14.95 8.02 -0.74
C GLN A 100 -15.20 6.51 -0.68
N PHE A 101 -15.16 5.84 -1.83
CA PHE A 101 -15.26 4.38 -1.89
C PHE A 101 -14.16 3.70 -1.07
N ALA A 102 -12.91 4.09 -1.30
CA ALA A 102 -11.76 3.50 -0.62
C ALA A 102 -11.79 3.76 0.90
N VAL A 103 -12.16 4.97 1.35
CA VAL A 103 -12.32 5.30 2.78
C VAL A 103 -13.46 4.49 3.39
N GLY A 104 -14.54 4.24 2.65
CA GLY A 104 -15.64 3.38 3.08
C GLY A 104 -15.17 1.98 3.48
N LEU A 105 -14.13 1.45 2.85
CA LEU A 105 -13.53 0.15 3.20
C LEU A 105 -12.89 0.15 4.60
N LEU A 106 -12.51 1.29 5.13
CA LEU A 106 -11.92 1.45 6.47
C LEU A 106 -12.95 1.87 7.54
N THR A 107 -14.24 1.93 7.22
CA THR A 107 -15.27 2.31 8.18
C THR A 107 -15.27 1.41 9.41
N GLY A 108 -15.24 2.00 10.61
CA GLY A 108 -15.19 1.28 11.89
C GLY A 108 -13.80 0.79 12.30
N VAL A 109 -12.76 1.11 11.53
CA VAL A 109 -11.38 0.82 11.88
C VAL A 109 -10.70 2.08 12.44
N LYS A 110 -9.92 1.92 13.52
CA LYS A 110 -9.14 3.02 14.10
C LYS A 110 -7.78 3.07 13.41
N VAL A 111 -7.52 4.14 12.69
CA VAL A 111 -6.22 4.44 12.10
C VAL A 111 -5.48 5.42 13.01
N ASP A 112 -4.19 5.29 13.19
CA ASP A 112 -3.36 6.25 13.93
C ASP A 112 -2.54 7.14 12.97
N ASN A 113 -2.12 8.29 13.49
CA ASN A 113 -1.36 9.31 12.75
C ASN A 113 0.16 9.11 12.83
N LEU A 114 0.66 7.88 13.01
CA LEU A 114 2.08 7.53 13.23
C LEU A 114 2.68 8.06 14.55
N ASP A 115 1.95 8.82 15.35
CA ASP A 115 2.34 9.27 16.71
C ASP A 115 1.45 8.65 17.81
N GLY A 116 0.60 7.69 17.44
CA GLY A 116 -0.28 6.97 18.37
C GLY A 116 -1.62 7.65 18.65
N GLU A 117 -1.91 8.81 18.06
CA GLU A 117 -3.22 9.45 18.13
C GLU A 117 -4.13 8.94 17.03
N ALA A 118 -5.44 8.92 17.26
CA ALA A 118 -6.41 8.53 16.24
C ALA A 118 -6.45 9.55 15.11
N ASP A 119 -6.36 9.05 13.87
CA ASP A 119 -6.61 9.84 12.68
C ASP A 119 -8.05 9.67 12.19
N THR A 120 -8.64 10.78 11.70
CA THR A 120 -9.97 10.79 11.12
C THR A 120 -9.88 11.24 9.67
N SER A 121 -10.49 10.48 8.76
CA SER A 121 -10.53 10.80 7.33
C SER A 121 -11.55 11.87 6.96
N ASN A 122 -12.29 12.44 7.92
CA ASN A 122 -13.43 13.31 7.67
C ASN A 122 -13.08 14.64 6.98
N ASP A 123 -11.84 15.11 7.14
CA ASP A 123 -11.40 16.40 6.60
C ASP A 123 -10.64 16.28 5.27
N TYR A 124 -10.50 15.08 4.73
CA TYR A 124 -9.81 14.86 3.47
C TYR A 124 -10.77 14.98 2.30
N LEU A 125 -10.34 15.65 1.26
CA LEU A 125 -11.10 15.80 0.02
C LEU A 125 -10.20 15.70 -1.21
N SER A 126 -10.79 15.26 -2.30
CA SER A 126 -10.14 15.29 -3.62
C SER A 126 -10.65 16.46 -4.44
N LEU A 127 -9.77 17.08 -5.22
CA LEU A 127 -10.16 18.14 -6.15
C LEU A 127 -10.63 17.61 -7.50
N LEU A 128 -10.34 16.34 -7.78
CA LEU A 128 -10.76 15.67 -9.01
C LEU A 128 -12.11 14.98 -8.78
N HIS A 129 -12.95 14.99 -9.78
CA HIS A 129 -14.21 14.26 -9.83
C HIS A 129 -14.24 13.32 -11.02
N GLY A 130 -14.93 12.18 -10.90
CA GLY A 130 -15.06 11.19 -11.93
C GLY A 130 -16.22 10.24 -11.68
N GLU A 131 -16.25 9.13 -12.40
CA GLU A 131 -17.27 8.12 -12.20
C GLU A 131 -17.09 7.38 -10.87
N LYS A 132 -18.21 6.95 -10.30
CA LYS A 132 -18.16 6.12 -9.09
C LYS A 132 -17.59 4.74 -9.42
N PRO A 133 -16.76 4.15 -8.53
CA PRO A 133 -16.34 2.79 -8.68
C PRO A 133 -17.52 1.84 -8.85
N MET A 134 -17.46 1.00 -9.89
CA MET A 134 -18.52 0.06 -10.20
C MET A 134 -18.27 -1.27 -9.49
N ILE A 135 -19.29 -1.80 -8.85
CA ILE A 135 -19.27 -3.13 -8.23
C ILE A 135 -20.10 -4.07 -9.08
N THR A 136 -19.49 -5.17 -9.53
CA THR A 136 -20.18 -6.23 -10.27
C THR A 136 -20.17 -7.52 -9.46
N HIS A 137 -21.27 -8.27 -9.52
CA HIS A 137 -21.39 -9.57 -8.91
C HIS A 137 -21.41 -10.63 -10.01
N ALA A 138 -20.74 -11.76 -9.74
CA ALA A 138 -20.71 -12.90 -10.63
C ALA A 138 -21.02 -14.17 -9.81
N ALA A 139 -21.69 -15.15 -10.43
CA ALA A 139 -22.03 -16.39 -9.78
C ALA A 139 -20.80 -17.28 -9.53
N ASP A 140 -19.81 -17.20 -10.43
CA ASP A 140 -18.59 -17.97 -10.36
C ASP A 140 -17.41 -17.24 -11.05
N PHE A 141 -16.22 -17.85 -10.96
CA PHE A 141 -15.01 -17.33 -11.60
C PHE A 141 -15.17 -17.20 -13.13
N LYS A 142 -15.89 -18.10 -13.78
CA LYS A 142 -16.03 -18.09 -15.24
C LYS A 142 -16.82 -16.86 -15.70
N GLU A 143 -17.90 -16.53 -15.01
CA GLU A 143 -18.72 -15.35 -15.27
C GLU A 143 -17.94 -14.07 -14.94
N GLU A 144 -17.21 -14.04 -13.81
CA GLU A 144 -16.37 -12.90 -13.43
C GLU A 144 -15.29 -12.64 -14.47
N ALA A 145 -14.56 -13.68 -14.90
CA ALA A 145 -13.51 -13.57 -15.92
C ALA A 145 -14.07 -13.14 -17.27
N ALA A 146 -15.23 -13.67 -17.69
CA ALA A 146 -15.86 -13.24 -18.95
C ALA A 146 -16.27 -11.76 -18.91
N THR A 147 -16.81 -11.31 -17.78
CA THR A 147 -17.18 -9.90 -17.59
C THR A 147 -15.95 -8.99 -17.61
N LEU A 148 -14.88 -9.39 -16.93
CA LEU A 148 -13.61 -8.68 -16.92
C LEU A 148 -13.02 -8.55 -18.33
N VAL A 149 -12.96 -9.66 -19.08
CA VAL A 149 -12.48 -9.69 -20.48
C VAL A 149 -13.26 -8.69 -21.33
N LYS A 150 -14.60 -8.72 -21.25
CA LYS A 150 -15.47 -7.82 -22.00
C LYS A 150 -15.21 -6.34 -21.67
N GLN A 151 -15.04 -6.01 -20.39
CA GLN A 151 -14.76 -4.65 -19.95
C GLN A 151 -13.41 -4.16 -20.45
N ILE A 152 -12.37 -5.00 -20.36
CA ILE A 152 -11.03 -4.65 -20.83
C ILE A 152 -11.00 -4.51 -22.35
N GLN A 153 -11.68 -5.39 -23.10
CA GLN A 153 -11.81 -5.26 -24.55
C GLN A 153 -12.46 -3.94 -24.95
N ALA A 154 -13.49 -3.50 -24.22
CA ALA A 154 -14.13 -2.21 -24.47
C ALA A 154 -13.17 -1.02 -24.21
N LEU A 155 -12.35 -1.08 -23.16
CA LEU A 155 -11.33 -0.05 -22.91
C LEU A 155 -10.28 0.00 -24.04
N LEU A 156 -9.76 -1.17 -24.43
CA LEU A 156 -8.77 -1.27 -25.52
C LEU A 156 -9.35 -0.80 -26.86
N ALA A 157 -10.62 -1.10 -27.15
CA ALA A 157 -11.33 -0.61 -28.35
C ALA A 157 -11.49 0.92 -28.33
N ASN A 158 -11.58 1.54 -27.15
CA ASN A 158 -11.58 2.99 -26.95
C ASN A 158 -10.17 3.59 -26.86
N GLN A 159 -9.14 2.88 -27.35
CA GLN A 159 -7.76 3.32 -27.43
C GLN A 159 -7.07 3.58 -26.06
N VAL A 160 -7.60 3.03 -24.97
CA VAL A 160 -6.89 3.01 -23.69
C VAL A 160 -5.67 2.11 -23.85
N ARG A 161 -4.50 2.60 -23.42
CA ARG A 161 -3.26 1.81 -23.49
C ARG A 161 -3.35 0.63 -22.52
N SER A 162 -2.92 -0.54 -22.94
CA SER A 162 -2.95 -1.75 -22.08
C SER A 162 -2.17 -1.59 -20.77
N GLN A 163 -1.07 -0.83 -20.79
CA GLN A 163 -0.25 -0.54 -19.60
C GLN A 163 -0.93 0.41 -18.60
N ASP A 164 -1.97 1.14 -18.99
CA ASP A 164 -2.74 2.00 -18.09
C ASP A 164 -3.87 1.24 -17.36
N ILE A 165 -4.00 -0.06 -17.64
CA ILE A 165 -5.00 -0.96 -17.05
C ILE A 165 -4.29 -1.94 -16.11
N CYS A 166 -4.74 -2.04 -14.86
CA CYS A 166 -4.24 -3.00 -13.89
C CYS A 166 -5.36 -3.90 -13.35
N ILE A 167 -5.06 -5.21 -13.30
CA ILE A 167 -5.86 -6.20 -12.59
C ILE A 167 -5.11 -6.56 -11.31
N THR A 168 -5.80 -6.48 -10.19
CA THR A 168 -5.19 -6.84 -8.92
C THR A 168 -6.08 -7.80 -8.14
N ALA A 169 -5.45 -8.82 -7.56
CA ALA A 169 -6.07 -9.82 -6.73
C ALA A 169 -5.30 -10.01 -5.42
N ARG A 170 -5.91 -10.68 -4.44
CA ARG A 170 -5.29 -10.88 -3.14
C ARG A 170 -4.06 -11.79 -3.19
N THR A 171 -4.07 -12.81 -4.05
CA THR A 171 -3.01 -13.84 -4.13
C THR A 171 -2.42 -13.92 -5.54
N LYS A 172 -1.16 -14.38 -5.60
CA LYS A 172 -0.50 -14.64 -6.89
C LYS A 172 -1.27 -15.68 -7.72
N HIS A 173 -1.76 -16.74 -7.08
CA HIS A 173 -2.55 -17.77 -7.76
C HIS A 173 -3.81 -17.19 -8.42
N ALA A 174 -4.51 -16.28 -7.75
CA ALA A 174 -5.65 -15.58 -8.35
C ALA A 174 -5.20 -14.71 -9.54
N CYS A 175 -4.12 -13.93 -9.40
CA CYS A 175 -3.55 -13.15 -10.51
C CYS A 175 -3.27 -14.02 -11.74
N ASP A 176 -2.60 -15.16 -11.54
CA ASP A 176 -2.24 -16.08 -12.63
C ASP A 176 -3.50 -16.64 -13.34
N ARG A 177 -4.58 -16.91 -12.61
CA ARG A 177 -5.86 -17.36 -13.19
C ARG A 177 -6.52 -16.32 -14.07
N TYR A 178 -6.57 -15.05 -13.62
CA TYR A 178 -7.13 -13.96 -14.41
C TYR A 178 -6.24 -13.61 -15.61
N ALA A 179 -4.92 -13.65 -15.44
CA ALA A 179 -3.99 -13.48 -16.55
C ALA A 179 -4.19 -14.55 -17.64
N SER A 180 -4.35 -15.82 -17.25
CA SER A 180 -4.67 -16.90 -18.20
C SER A 180 -5.95 -16.61 -18.96
N ALA A 181 -7.04 -16.25 -18.27
CA ALA A 181 -8.33 -15.96 -18.90
C ALA A 181 -8.26 -14.80 -19.92
N LEU A 182 -7.45 -13.77 -19.63
CA LEU A 182 -7.23 -12.68 -20.59
C LEU A 182 -6.41 -13.13 -21.80
N ASN A 183 -5.32 -13.86 -21.57
CA ASN A 183 -4.45 -14.37 -22.64
C ASN A 183 -5.23 -15.32 -23.55
N ASP A 184 -6.10 -16.18 -23.01
CA ASP A 184 -6.99 -17.08 -23.76
C ASP A 184 -7.99 -16.29 -24.63
N ALA A 185 -8.34 -15.07 -24.21
CA ALA A 185 -9.18 -14.13 -24.97
C ALA A 185 -8.37 -13.21 -25.93
N GLY A 186 -7.07 -13.45 -26.10
CA GLY A 186 -6.18 -12.66 -26.97
C GLY A 186 -5.74 -11.31 -26.39
N ILE A 187 -5.89 -11.08 -25.10
CA ILE A 187 -5.43 -9.86 -24.43
C ILE A 187 -4.09 -10.16 -23.77
N GLU A 188 -3.04 -9.50 -24.26
CA GLU A 188 -1.70 -9.64 -23.70
C GLU A 188 -1.65 -9.11 -22.24
N THR A 189 -1.02 -9.87 -21.34
CA THR A 189 -0.85 -9.48 -19.94
C THR A 189 0.62 -9.37 -19.56
N PHE A 190 0.92 -8.48 -18.63
CA PHE A 190 2.24 -8.30 -18.04
C PHE A 190 2.19 -8.43 -16.51
N ASN A 191 2.74 -9.52 -15.99
CA ASN A 191 2.80 -9.77 -14.55
C ASN A 191 3.89 -8.93 -13.89
N LEU A 192 3.50 -8.06 -12.94
CA LEU A 192 4.42 -7.27 -12.14
C LEU A 192 4.98 -8.12 -11.00
N GLY A 193 6.13 -8.76 -11.25
CA GLY A 193 6.88 -9.54 -10.23
C GLY A 193 7.68 -8.65 -9.29
N ASN A 194 8.28 -9.26 -8.25
CA ASN A 194 9.10 -8.53 -7.28
C ASN A 194 10.39 -7.96 -7.91
N ASP A 195 10.93 -8.62 -8.93
CA ASP A 195 12.19 -8.28 -9.57
C ASP A 195 12.01 -7.45 -10.86
N SER A 196 10.78 -7.29 -11.33
CA SER A 196 10.47 -6.51 -12.52
C SER A 196 9.84 -5.19 -12.11
N GLY A 197 10.55 -4.07 -12.29
CA GLY A 197 9.95 -2.75 -12.26
C GLY A 197 8.88 -2.63 -13.36
N ASP A 198 7.86 -1.83 -13.14
CA ASP A 198 6.95 -1.46 -14.23
C ASP A 198 7.71 -0.61 -15.24
N SER A 199 7.45 -0.84 -16.51
CA SER A 199 8.06 -0.10 -17.60
C SER A 199 7.02 0.13 -18.69
N ASP A 200 6.80 1.39 -19.02
CA ASP A 200 5.92 1.79 -20.13
C ASP A 200 6.33 1.19 -21.49
N ALA A 201 7.59 0.76 -21.61
CA ALA A 201 8.09 0.12 -22.82
C ALA A 201 7.54 -1.30 -23.06
N ARG A 202 6.92 -1.93 -22.05
CA ARG A 202 6.37 -3.28 -22.17
C ARG A 202 4.87 -3.22 -22.36
N PRO A 203 4.30 -3.74 -23.48
CA PRO A 203 2.88 -3.82 -23.67
C PRO A 203 2.22 -4.82 -22.70
N GLY A 204 0.90 -4.83 -22.66
CA GLY A 204 0.09 -5.77 -21.89
C GLY A 204 -0.60 -5.14 -20.70
N VAL A 205 -1.76 -5.68 -20.36
CA VAL A 205 -2.52 -5.33 -19.16
C VAL A 205 -1.72 -5.75 -17.94
N ARG A 206 -1.55 -4.84 -16.99
CA ARG A 206 -0.79 -5.10 -15.75
C ARG A 206 -1.56 -6.06 -14.85
N VAL A 207 -0.87 -7.08 -14.35
CA VAL A 207 -1.43 -8.02 -13.38
C VAL A 207 -0.51 -8.07 -12.17
N ALA A 208 -1.05 -7.80 -10.99
CA ALA A 208 -0.28 -7.74 -9.75
C ALA A 208 -1.12 -8.14 -8.54
N THR A 209 -0.46 -8.57 -7.48
CA THR A 209 -1.13 -8.71 -6.18
C THR A 209 -1.40 -7.34 -5.56
N MET A 210 -2.40 -7.24 -4.68
CA MET A 210 -2.71 -6.00 -3.96
C MET A 210 -1.51 -5.44 -3.19
N HIS A 211 -0.59 -6.28 -2.71
CA HIS A 211 0.65 -5.83 -2.08
C HIS A 211 1.60 -5.18 -3.09
N ARG A 212 1.70 -5.76 -4.29
CA ARG A 212 2.65 -5.31 -5.30
C ARG A 212 2.23 -4.02 -5.99
N ILE A 213 0.95 -3.74 -6.02
CA ILE A 213 0.40 -2.52 -6.65
C ILE A 213 0.67 -1.26 -5.80
N LYS A 214 1.08 -1.41 -4.52
CA LYS A 214 1.43 -0.27 -3.68
C LYS A 214 2.57 0.54 -4.32
N GLY A 215 2.40 1.87 -4.35
CA GLY A 215 3.35 2.79 -4.99
C GLY A 215 3.19 2.94 -6.51
N LEU A 216 2.35 2.12 -7.15
CA LEU A 216 2.04 2.24 -8.57
C LEU A 216 0.72 3.00 -8.79
N GLU A 217 0.49 3.46 -10.02
CA GLU A 217 -0.71 4.21 -10.43
C GLU A 217 -1.15 3.76 -11.82
N PHE A 218 -2.47 3.67 -12.02
CA PHE A 218 -3.05 3.25 -13.29
C PHE A 218 -4.30 4.09 -13.58
N GLN A 219 -4.66 4.21 -14.83
CA GLN A 219 -5.89 4.89 -15.21
C GLN A 219 -7.13 4.06 -14.87
N TYR A 220 -7.01 2.72 -14.97
CA TYR A 220 -8.08 1.78 -14.66
C TYR A 220 -7.57 0.66 -13.77
N VAL A 221 -8.22 0.41 -12.65
CA VAL A 221 -7.89 -0.67 -11.73
C VAL A 221 -9.09 -1.59 -11.56
N PHE A 222 -8.88 -2.88 -11.81
CA PHE A 222 -9.85 -3.93 -11.55
C PHE A 222 -9.43 -4.72 -10.30
N LEU A 223 -10.25 -4.62 -9.25
CA LEU A 223 -10.12 -5.42 -8.05
C LEU A 223 -10.92 -6.71 -8.25
N VAL A 224 -10.25 -7.83 -8.44
CA VAL A 224 -10.90 -9.08 -8.81
C VAL A 224 -10.82 -10.14 -7.71
N GLY A 225 -11.80 -11.04 -7.68
CA GLY A 225 -11.85 -12.12 -6.69
C GLY A 225 -12.08 -11.62 -5.26
N ILE A 226 -12.83 -10.53 -5.08
CA ILE A 226 -13.13 -9.95 -3.78
C ILE A 226 -14.32 -10.69 -3.17
N ASN A 227 -14.04 -11.89 -2.65
CA ASN A 227 -15.04 -12.76 -2.07
C ASN A 227 -14.81 -12.96 -0.57
N GLU A 228 -15.86 -13.32 0.15
CA GLU A 228 -15.75 -13.73 1.55
C GLU A 228 -14.72 -14.86 1.72
N GLY A 229 -13.84 -14.72 2.72
CA GLY A 229 -12.77 -15.66 2.97
C GLY A 229 -11.54 -15.54 2.08
N VAL A 230 -11.61 -14.71 1.04
CA VAL A 230 -10.46 -14.32 0.18
C VAL A 230 -9.96 -12.92 0.56
N VAL A 231 -10.89 -11.99 0.76
CA VAL A 231 -10.59 -10.63 1.27
C VAL A 231 -11.65 -10.25 2.30
N PRO A 232 -11.31 -10.24 3.60
CA PRO A 232 -10.03 -10.61 4.22
C PRO A 232 -9.69 -12.11 4.08
N GLU A 233 -8.39 -12.43 3.99
CA GLU A 233 -7.92 -13.80 3.89
C GLU A 233 -8.12 -14.54 5.22
N ILE A 234 -8.83 -15.70 5.20
CA ILE A 234 -9.13 -16.49 6.41
C ILE A 234 -7.85 -16.82 7.21
N LYS A 235 -6.78 -17.19 6.52
CA LYS A 235 -5.51 -17.55 7.16
C LYS A 235 -4.87 -16.39 7.91
N ALA A 236 -5.07 -15.16 7.42
CA ALA A 236 -4.57 -13.95 8.08
C ALA A 236 -5.30 -13.69 9.41
N LEU A 237 -6.54 -14.16 9.54
CA LEU A 237 -7.39 -14.00 10.72
C LEU A 237 -7.33 -15.19 11.70
N ALA A 238 -6.47 -16.18 11.46
CA ALA A 238 -6.46 -17.44 12.18
C ALA A 238 -5.80 -17.41 13.59
N SER A 239 -5.41 -16.23 14.10
CA SER A 239 -4.86 -16.11 15.46
C SER A 239 -5.96 -16.29 16.52
N ASP A 240 -5.63 -16.92 17.65
CA ASP A 240 -6.52 -17.02 18.82
C ASP A 240 -6.50 -15.74 19.68
N ASP A 241 -5.55 -14.81 19.44
CA ASP A 241 -5.46 -13.53 20.14
C ASP A 241 -6.40 -12.50 19.48
N PRO A 242 -7.38 -11.95 20.21
CA PRO A 242 -8.30 -10.93 19.69
C PRO A 242 -7.60 -9.64 19.25
N VAL A 243 -6.42 -9.32 19.78
CA VAL A 243 -5.65 -8.15 19.36
C VAL A 243 -5.02 -8.41 17.99
N GLU A 244 -4.37 -9.56 17.84
CA GLU A 244 -3.79 -9.97 16.56
C GLU A 244 -4.85 -10.12 15.45
N GLN A 245 -6.03 -10.66 15.78
CA GLN A 245 -7.15 -10.75 14.83
C GLN A 245 -7.60 -9.37 14.34
N ARG A 246 -7.72 -8.39 15.27
CA ARG A 246 -8.07 -7.01 14.91
C ARG A 246 -7.02 -6.35 14.03
N ASP A 247 -5.75 -6.53 14.37
CA ASP A 247 -4.65 -5.97 13.59
C ASP A 247 -4.56 -6.62 12.21
N ALA A 248 -4.78 -7.94 12.12
CA ALA A 248 -4.84 -8.66 10.86
C ALA A 248 -6.02 -8.19 9.98
N LEU A 249 -7.21 -8.04 10.56
CA LEU A 249 -8.37 -7.51 9.85
C LEU A 249 -8.12 -6.06 9.37
N PHE A 250 -7.48 -5.23 10.19
CA PHE A 250 -7.07 -3.90 9.79
C PHE A 250 -6.16 -3.94 8.56
N ASN A 251 -5.10 -4.76 8.60
CA ASN A 251 -4.13 -4.88 7.51
C ASN A 251 -4.79 -5.36 6.21
N GLU A 252 -5.71 -6.33 6.27
CA GLU A 252 -6.45 -6.81 5.09
C GLU A 252 -7.35 -5.70 4.50
N ARG A 253 -8.03 -4.93 5.34
CA ARG A 253 -8.85 -3.80 4.89
C ARG A 253 -8.00 -2.65 4.36
N ALA A 254 -6.87 -2.35 4.99
CA ALA A 254 -5.91 -1.36 4.51
C ALA A 254 -5.32 -1.77 3.16
N LEU A 255 -5.05 -3.06 2.97
CA LEU A 255 -4.56 -3.59 1.70
C LEU A 255 -5.58 -3.38 0.56
N LEU A 256 -6.86 -3.65 0.81
CA LEU A 256 -7.93 -3.41 -0.15
C LEU A 256 -8.10 -1.89 -0.40
N HIS A 257 -8.04 -1.07 0.65
CA HIS A 257 -8.07 0.39 0.55
C HIS A 257 -6.91 0.90 -0.34
N VAL A 258 -5.68 0.45 -0.09
CA VAL A 258 -4.52 0.83 -0.91
C VAL A 258 -4.74 0.45 -2.37
N ALA A 259 -5.21 -0.76 -2.64
CA ALA A 259 -5.47 -1.20 -4.00
C ALA A 259 -6.58 -0.36 -4.69
N ALA A 260 -7.64 0.01 -3.95
CA ALA A 260 -8.73 0.84 -4.46
C ALA A 260 -8.32 2.29 -4.77
N THR A 261 -7.23 2.78 -4.18
CA THR A 261 -6.71 4.15 -4.42
C THR A 261 -5.65 4.22 -5.51
N ARG A 262 -5.44 3.16 -6.30
CA ARG A 262 -4.43 3.13 -7.37
C ARG A 262 -4.96 3.56 -8.75
N ALA A 263 -6.27 3.84 -8.85
CA ALA A 263 -6.91 4.45 -10.03
C ALA A 263 -7.06 5.96 -9.87
#